data_fd2c3667cead961b4991c035256e4dc4
#
_entry.id   fd2c3667cead961b4991c035256e4dc4
#
_cell.length_a   1.000
_cell.length_b   1.000
_cell.length_c   1.000
_cell.angle_alpha   90.00
_cell.angle_beta   90.00
_cell.angle_gamma   90.00
#
_symmetry.space_group_name_H-M   'P 1'
#
loop_
_entity.id
_entity.type
_entity.pdbx_description
1 polymer ?
#
loop_
_entity_poly.entity_id
_entity_poly.type
_entity_poly.pdbx_seq_one_letter_code
_entity_poly.pdbx_strand_id
1 'polypeptide(L)'
;MISLNIKKELHGSNGVMNLDINLSLQNGEFVALSGVSGSGKTTLLRVLAGLEEAFGEIIVDGEIWLNEKIKKPIQKRDIGFVFQDYALFPNLSVIDNLLYVKKDKDLAKQLLSLTDLYELKNRYPNSLSGGQKQRVSLCRALMKRPKILLMDEPLSALDPHMRLKLQDEILTLHKEFKTTTIMVSHDPSEMYKLASRVLVLKDGKIIDDGLPKDILLKTQGSQKFSFEGELLDIIKVDVINIAIVAIGQQIVEVVISNIEAQNLII
;
A
#
# COMPACT_ATOMS: atom_id res chain seq x y z
N MET A 1 -15.10 7.88 -11.32
CA MET A 1 -13.87 8.71 -11.39
C MET A 1 -13.72 9.49 -10.11
N ILE A 2 -12.52 9.53 -9.55
CA ILE A 2 -12.18 10.27 -8.33
C ILE A 2 -11.28 11.43 -8.75
N SER A 3 -11.60 12.66 -8.33
CA SER A 3 -10.79 13.86 -8.55
C SER A 3 -10.43 14.49 -7.21
N LEU A 4 -9.17 14.80 -7.02
CA LEU A 4 -8.59 15.40 -5.83
C LEU A 4 -7.80 16.65 -6.23
N ASN A 5 -8.18 17.80 -5.70
CA ASN A 5 -7.38 19.03 -5.78
C ASN A 5 -7.33 19.62 -4.36
N ILE A 6 -6.34 19.22 -3.57
CA ILE A 6 -6.30 19.49 -2.14
C ILE A 6 -4.98 20.12 -1.72
N LYS A 7 -5.06 20.98 -0.70
CA LYS A 7 -3.93 21.59 -0.02
C LYS A 7 -4.05 21.43 1.47
N LYS A 8 -2.95 21.12 2.14
CA LYS A 8 -2.89 21.00 3.59
C LYS A 8 -1.48 21.30 4.08
N GLU A 9 -1.38 22.13 5.09
CA GLU A 9 -0.13 22.36 5.80
C GLU A 9 0.12 21.20 6.78
N LEU A 10 1.32 20.63 6.75
CA LEU A 10 1.77 19.54 7.60
C LEU A 10 2.95 20.00 8.45
N HIS A 11 2.91 19.66 9.73
CA HIS A 11 4.00 19.91 10.66
C HIS A 11 4.70 18.58 10.97
N GLY A 12 5.92 18.42 10.49
CA GLY A 12 6.74 17.23 10.70
C GLY A 12 8.03 17.54 11.47
N SER A 13 8.82 16.50 11.75
CA SER A 13 10.13 16.63 12.41
C SER A 13 11.11 17.54 11.65
N ASN A 14 10.94 17.67 10.35
CA ASN A 14 11.79 18.48 9.46
C ASN A 14 11.22 19.87 9.15
N GLY A 15 10.21 20.33 9.91
CA GLY A 15 9.57 21.63 9.72
C GLY A 15 8.19 21.57 9.07
N VAL A 16 7.79 22.69 8.47
CA VAL A 16 6.50 22.84 7.79
C VAL A 16 6.61 22.37 6.34
N MET A 17 5.69 21.50 5.91
CA MET A 17 5.57 21.03 4.54
C MET A 17 4.14 21.25 4.04
N ASN A 18 3.97 21.63 2.78
CA ASN A 18 2.66 21.78 2.17
C ASN A 18 2.32 20.56 1.30
N LEU A 19 1.31 19.80 1.70
CA LEU A 19 0.69 18.80 0.84
C LEU A 19 -0.13 19.55 -0.22
N ASP A 20 0.24 19.39 -1.49
CA ASP A 20 -0.44 20.01 -2.65
C ASP A 20 -0.64 18.94 -3.72
N ILE A 21 -1.85 18.38 -3.78
CA ILE A 21 -2.18 17.21 -4.59
C ILE A 21 -3.24 17.59 -5.62
N ASN A 22 -2.89 17.38 -6.88
CA ASN A 22 -3.83 17.38 -7.99
C ASN A 22 -3.78 16.01 -8.66
N LEU A 23 -4.85 15.21 -8.52
CA LEU A 23 -4.88 13.80 -8.92
C LEU A 23 -6.26 13.40 -9.42
N SER A 24 -6.28 12.61 -10.50
CA SER A 24 -7.49 11.93 -10.98
C SER A 24 -7.25 10.42 -11.04
N LEU A 25 -8.23 9.63 -10.54
CA LEU A 25 -8.20 8.18 -10.55
C LEU A 25 -9.41 7.62 -11.28
N GLN A 26 -9.19 6.54 -12.03
CA GLN A 26 -10.28 5.82 -12.69
C GLN A 26 -10.94 4.84 -11.71
N ASN A 27 -12.23 4.56 -11.93
CA ASN A 27 -12.93 3.57 -11.12
C ASN A 27 -12.34 2.17 -11.36
N GLY A 28 -12.14 1.42 -10.27
CA GLY A 28 -11.55 0.09 -10.32
C GLY A 28 -10.04 0.06 -10.54
N GLU A 29 -9.35 1.20 -10.52
CA GLU A 29 -7.90 1.29 -10.61
C GLU A 29 -7.24 0.84 -9.29
N PHE A 30 -6.12 0.13 -9.38
CA PHE A 30 -5.28 -0.16 -8.22
C PHE A 30 -4.04 0.73 -8.27
N VAL A 31 -3.97 1.69 -7.38
CA VAL A 31 -2.89 2.68 -7.33
C VAL A 31 -2.00 2.43 -6.13
N ALA A 32 -0.69 2.33 -6.36
CA ALA A 32 0.30 2.35 -5.30
C ALA A 32 0.83 3.77 -5.09
N LEU A 33 0.88 4.21 -3.84
CA LEU A 33 1.44 5.49 -3.42
C LEU A 33 2.77 5.24 -2.71
N SER A 34 3.85 5.62 -3.37
CA SER A 34 5.23 5.49 -2.89
C SER A 34 5.79 6.85 -2.45
N GLY A 35 6.92 6.83 -1.77
CA GLY A 35 7.67 8.01 -1.35
C GLY A 35 8.31 7.84 0.01
N VAL A 36 9.26 8.71 0.35
CA VAL A 36 9.99 8.68 1.61
C VAL A 36 9.07 8.85 2.83
N SER A 37 9.51 8.41 3.99
CA SER A 37 8.79 8.65 5.24
C SER A 37 8.59 10.15 5.46
N GLY A 38 7.40 10.53 5.94
CA GLY A 38 7.05 11.94 6.15
C GLY A 38 6.63 12.72 4.90
N SER A 39 6.60 12.12 3.69
CA SER A 39 6.17 12.83 2.47
C SER A 39 4.68 13.18 2.38
N GLY A 40 3.85 12.70 3.33
CA GLY A 40 2.40 13.01 3.39
C GLY A 40 1.47 11.89 2.90
N LYS A 41 1.98 10.67 2.63
CA LYS A 41 1.20 9.53 2.10
C LYS A 41 -0.01 9.17 2.97
N THR A 42 0.24 8.85 4.24
CA THR A 42 -0.81 8.55 5.24
C THR A 42 -1.80 9.71 5.38
N THR A 43 -1.30 10.94 5.37
CA THR A 43 -2.17 12.13 5.46
C THR A 43 -3.08 12.24 4.25
N LEU A 44 -2.59 11.97 3.02
CA LEU A 44 -3.42 11.96 1.82
C LEU A 44 -4.55 10.92 1.94
N LEU A 45 -4.27 9.70 2.40
CA LEU A 45 -5.29 8.68 2.64
C LEU A 45 -6.32 9.17 3.69
N ARG A 46 -5.85 9.77 4.79
CA ARG A 46 -6.71 10.26 5.87
C ARG A 46 -7.60 11.41 5.44
N VAL A 47 -7.09 12.35 4.61
CA VAL A 47 -7.88 13.43 4.02
C VAL A 47 -8.97 12.87 3.10
N LEU A 48 -8.64 11.91 2.23
CA LEU A 48 -9.62 11.26 1.36
C LEU A 48 -10.69 10.50 2.17
N ALA A 49 -10.30 9.86 3.26
CA ALA A 49 -11.22 9.22 4.18
C ALA A 49 -12.10 10.22 4.96
N GLY A 50 -11.69 11.49 5.05
CA GLY A 50 -12.34 12.51 5.89
C GLY A 50 -11.95 12.42 7.36
N LEU A 51 -10.84 11.73 7.67
CA LEU A 51 -10.25 11.64 9.00
C LEU A 51 -9.37 12.85 9.32
N GLU A 52 -8.98 13.60 8.29
CA GLU A 52 -8.21 14.85 8.42
C GLU A 52 -8.79 15.94 7.54
N GLU A 53 -8.66 17.18 7.98
CA GLU A 53 -9.10 18.35 7.24
C GLU A 53 -8.07 18.77 6.19
N ALA A 54 -8.56 19.28 5.08
CA ALA A 54 -7.78 19.89 4.02
C ALA A 54 -8.59 21.00 3.36
N PHE A 55 -7.94 21.87 2.59
CA PHE A 55 -8.57 22.85 1.71
C PHE A 55 -8.60 22.30 0.27
N GLY A 56 -9.55 22.81 -0.53
CA GLY A 56 -9.67 22.43 -1.93
C GLY A 56 -10.91 21.60 -2.21
N GLU A 57 -10.80 20.66 -3.15
CA GLU A 57 -11.96 19.92 -3.65
C GLU A 57 -11.68 18.42 -3.75
N ILE A 58 -12.66 17.61 -3.37
CA ILE A 58 -12.70 16.17 -3.58
C ILE A 58 -14.04 15.81 -4.21
N ILE A 59 -13.99 15.22 -5.42
CA ILE A 59 -15.18 14.74 -6.14
C ILE A 59 -15.02 13.23 -6.36
N VAL A 60 -16.05 12.47 -6.02
CA VAL A 60 -16.11 11.02 -6.23
C VAL A 60 -17.38 10.68 -6.99
N ASP A 61 -17.26 10.17 -8.21
CA ASP A 61 -18.38 9.84 -9.10
C ASP A 61 -19.38 10.99 -9.29
N GLY A 62 -18.86 12.22 -9.40
CA GLY A 62 -19.70 13.43 -9.56
C GLY A 62 -20.27 13.98 -8.24
N GLU A 63 -20.09 13.27 -7.12
CA GLU A 63 -20.51 13.74 -5.80
C GLU A 63 -19.37 14.51 -5.12
N ILE A 64 -19.67 15.72 -4.66
CA ILE A 64 -18.70 16.56 -3.92
C ILE A 64 -18.58 16.02 -2.49
N TRP A 65 -17.37 15.59 -2.10
CA TRP A 65 -17.06 15.14 -0.75
C TRP A 65 -16.38 16.23 0.09
N LEU A 66 -15.68 17.14 -0.57
CA LEU A 66 -15.04 18.29 0.04
C LEU A 66 -15.04 19.45 -0.95
N ASN A 67 -15.42 20.62 -0.51
CA ASN A 67 -15.12 21.93 -1.09
C ASN A 67 -15.27 23.03 0.00
N GLU A 68 -15.25 24.30 -0.40
CA GLU A 68 -15.39 25.42 0.54
C GLU A 68 -16.70 25.37 1.38
N LYS A 69 -17.78 24.78 0.82
CA LYS A 69 -19.12 24.76 1.44
C LYS A 69 -19.51 23.39 1.98
N ILE A 70 -18.92 22.31 1.44
CA ILE A 70 -19.33 20.93 1.71
C ILE A 70 -18.16 20.17 2.35
N LYS A 71 -18.42 19.56 3.50
CA LYS A 71 -17.56 18.55 4.12
C LYS A 71 -18.40 17.32 4.39
N LYS A 72 -18.33 16.32 3.48
CA LYS A 72 -19.07 15.07 3.64
C LYS A 72 -18.55 14.30 4.85
N PRO A 73 -19.41 13.95 5.84
CA PRO A 73 -19.00 13.21 7.01
C PRO A 73 -18.43 11.83 6.66
N ILE A 74 -17.46 11.35 7.46
CA ILE A 74 -16.79 10.05 7.28
C ILE A 74 -17.79 8.91 7.10
N GLN A 75 -18.83 8.87 7.93
CA GLN A 75 -19.85 7.81 7.95
C GLN A 75 -20.62 7.70 6.62
N LYS A 76 -20.67 8.81 5.87
CA LYS A 76 -21.35 8.91 4.57
C LYS A 76 -20.40 8.73 3.39
N ARG A 77 -19.07 8.72 3.60
CA ARG A 77 -18.10 8.38 2.56
C ARG A 77 -18.08 6.88 2.33
N ASP A 78 -18.11 6.49 1.07
CA ASP A 78 -18.15 5.08 0.67
C ASP A 78 -16.74 4.51 0.57
N ILE A 79 -16.07 4.43 1.74
CA ILE A 79 -14.66 4.05 1.89
C ILE A 79 -14.51 2.87 2.85
N GLY A 80 -13.65 1.91 2.46
CA GLY A 80 -13.01 0.98 3.37
C GLY A 80 -11.60 1.45 3.69
N PHE A 81 -11.19 1.39 4.95
CA PHE A 81 -9.85 1.76 5.38
C PHE A 81 -9.17 0.61 6.13
N VAL A 82 -7.98 0.24 5.70
CA VAL A 82 -7.09 -0.73 6.36
C VAL A 82 -5.93 0.06 6.94
N PHE A 83 -5.89 0.12 8.27
CA PHE A 83 -4.84 0.83 9.02
C PHE A 83 -3.61 -0.06 9.22
N GLN A 84 -2.45 0.54 9.40
CA GLN A 84 -1.19 -0.14 9.66
C GLN A 84 -1.23 -0.97 10.96
N ASP A 85 -1.94 -0.51 11.98
CA ASP A 85 -2.11 -1.15 13.29
C ASP A 85 -3.32 -2.10 13.37
N TYR A 86 -3.91 -2.46 12.21
CA TYR A 86 -5.10 -3.30 12.06
C TYR A 86 -6.40 -2.68 12.63
N ALA A 87 -6.34 -1.87 13.67
CA ALA A 87 -7.44 -1.21 14.36
C ALA A 87 -8.64 -2.13 14.68
N LEU A 88 -8.40 -3.41 15.01
CA LEU A 88 -9.44 -4.37 15.36
C LEU A 88 -10.00 -4.09 16.76
N PHE A 89 -11.29 -4.35 16.94
CA PHE A 89 -11.93 -4.29 18.25
C PHE A 89 -11.53 -5.52 19.08
N PRO A 90 -10.73 -5.38 20.14
CA PRO A 90 -10.16 -6.52 20.86
C PRO A 90 -11.19 -7.34 21.65
N ASN A 91 -12.33 -6.73 21.97
CA ASN A 91 -13.47 -7.31 22.69
C ASN A 91 -14.53 -7.95 21.78
N LEU A 92 -14.34 -7.92 20.46
CA LEU A 92 -15.19 -8.56 19.48
C LEU A 92 -14.48 -9.76 18.84
N SER A 93 -15.23 -10.81 18.55
CA SER A 93 -14.70 -11.94 17.76
C SER A 93 -14.37 -11.51 16.33
N VAL A 94 -13.71 -12.37 15.55
CA VAL A 94 -13.42 -12.12 14.13
C VAL A 94 -14.71 -11.80 13.37
N ILE A 95 -15.74 -12.65 13.51
CA ILE A 95 -17.02 -12.43 12.82
C ILE A 95 -17.72 -11.16 13.32
N ASP A 96 -17.66 -10.87 14.62
CA ASP A 96 -18.31 -9.68 15.18
C ASP A 96 -17.60 -8.38 14.78
N ASN A 97 -16.27 -8.40 14.55
CA ASN A 97 -15.54 -7.29 13.97
C ASN A 97 -16.08 -6.92 12.57
N LEU A 98 -16.46 -7.92 11.76
CA LEU A 98 -17.06 -7.70 10.45
C LEU A 98 -18.51 -7.22 10.58
N LEU A 99 -19.32 -7.91 11.38
CA LEU A 99 -20.74 -7.63 11.56
C LEU A 99 -21.01 -6.29 12.28
N TYR A 100 -20.01 -5.76 12.99
CA TYR A 100 -20.07 -4.40 13.56
C TYR A 100 -20.23 -3.34 12.46
N VAL A 101 -19.59 -3.53 11.31
CA VAL A 101 -19.67 -2.59 10.17
C VAL A 101 -21.00 -2.73 9.43
N LYS A 102 -21.42 -3.96 9.15
CA LYS A 102 -22.69 -4.28 8.50
C LYS A 102 -23.16 -5.66 8.92
N LYS A 103 -24.43 -5.77 9.33
CA LYS A 103 -25.06 -7.04 9.75
C LYS A 103 -25.42 -7.92 8.55
N ASP A 104 -24.44 -8.30 7.75
CA ASP A 104 -24.55 -9.13 6.55
C ASP A 104 -23.72 -10.40 6.77
N LYS A 105 -24.38 -11.45 7.26
CA LYS A 105 -23.73 -12.71 7.62
C LYS A 105 -23.21 -13.47 6.41
N ASP A 106 -23.88 -13.38 5.28
CA ASP A 106 -23.50 -14.09 4.05
C ASP A 106 -22.24 -13.45 3.47
N LEU A 107 -22.18 -12.13 3.41
CA LEU A 107 -20.99 -11.40 3.00
C LEU A 107 -19.81 -11.64 3.95
N ALA A 108 -20.05 -11.64 5.27
CA ALA A 108 -19.01 -11.93 6.25
C ALA A 108 -18.45 -13.34 6.06
N LYS A 109 -19.33 -14.34 5.83
CA LYS A 109 -18.92 -15.72 5.52
C LYS A 109 -18.10 -15.78 4.23
N GLN A 110 -18.56 -15.13 3.16
CA GLN A 110 -17.84 -15.06 1.87
C GLN A 110 -16.43 -14.50 2.07
N LEU A 111 -16.29 -13.34 2.70
CA LEU A 111 -15.01 -12.67 2.94
C LEU A 111 -14.06 -13.54 3.77
N LEU A 112 -14.54 -14.13 4.87
CA LEU A 112 -13.74 -15.01 5.72
C LEU A 112 -13.32 -16.30 4.99
N SER A 113 -14.14 -16.81 4.09
CA SER A 113 -13.79 -17.99 3.27
C SER A 113 -12.73 -17.65 2.21
N LEU A 114 -12.84 -16.48 1.55
CA LEU A 114 -11.86 -16.02 0.56
C LEU A 114 -10.47 -15.75 1.15
N THR A 115 -10.38 -15.53 2.46
CA THR A 115 -9.13 -15.21 3.17
C THR A 115 -8.68 -16.31 4.14
N ASP A 116 -9.22 -17.53 4.03
CA ASP A 116 -8.92 -18.68 4.90
C ASP A 116 -9.09 -18.39 6.41
N LEU A 117 -10.06 -17.54 6.78
CA LEU A 117 -10.34 -17.17 8.17
C LEU A 117 -11.62 -17.76 8.74
N TYR A 118 -12.42 -18.47 7.94
CA TYR A 118 -13.76 -18.90 8.38
C TYR A 118 -13.73 -19.79 9.65
N GLU A 119 -12.76 -20.68 9.75
CA GLU A 119 -12.58 -21.53 10.94
C GLU A 119 -12.16 -20.75 12.20
N LEU A 120 -11.65 -19.53 12.00
CA LEU A 120 -11.22 -18.64 13.08
C LEU A 120 -12.30 -17.62 13.48
N LYS A 121 -13.49 -17.67 12.90
CA LYS A 121 -14.55 -16.66 13.04
C LYS A 121 -14.94 -16.33 14.48
N ASN A 122 -14.83 -17.29 15.40
CA ASN A 122 -15.19 -17.12 16.82
C ASN A 122 -13.98 -16.73 17.68
N ARG A 123 -12.77 -16.63 17.12
CA ARG A 123 -11.58 -16.20 17.86
C ARG A 123 -11.57 -14.69 18.05
N TYR A 124 -10.82 -14.25 19.06
CA TYR A 124 -10.60 -12.83 19.37
C TYR A 124 -9.25 -12.37 18.80
N PRO A 125 -9.10 -11.07 18.49
CA PRO A 125 -7.87 -10.53 17.88
C PRO A 125 -6.59 -10.88 18.61
N ASN A 126 -6.60 -10.94 19.95
CA ASN A 126 -5.42 -11.27 20.75
C ASN A 126 -4.88 -12.68 20.52
N SER A 127 -5.69 -13.59 20.00
CA SER A 127 -5.30 -14.97 19.69
C SER A 127 -4.87 -15.19 18.23
N LEU A 128 -4.81 -14.12 17.44
CA LEU A 128 -4.49 -14.15 16.01
C LEU A 128 -3.05 -13.75 15.76
N SER A 129 -2.42 -14.35 14.74
CA SER A 129 -1.15 -13.87 14.20
C SER A 129 -1.31 -12.50 13.51
N GLY A 130 -0.20 -11.79 13.25
CA GLY A 130 -0.20 -10.51 12.55
C GLY A 130 -0.91 -10.58 11.17
N GLY A 131 -0.58 -11.59 10.36
CA GLY A 131 -1.22 -11.80 9.07
C GLY A 131 -2.71 -12.15 9.16
N GLN A 132 -3.14 -12.87 10.20
CA GLN A 132 -4.56 -13.12 10.44
C GLN A 132 -5.30 -11.84 10.83
N LYS A 133 -4.72 -11.00 11.70
CA LYS A 133 -5.28 -9.68 12.05
C LYS A 133 -5.42 -8.79 10.82
N GLN A 134 -4.41 -8.79 9.95
CA GLN A 134 -4.42 -8.02 8.71
C GLN A 134 -5.56 -8.44 7.78
N ARG A 135 -5.75 -9.77 7.58
CA ARG A 135 -6.87 -10.29 6.79
C ARG A 135 -8.22 -9.93 7.38
N VAL A 136 -8.38 -10.01 8.71
CA VAL A 136 -9.63 -9.58 9.37
C VAL A 136 -9.88 -8.09 9.14
N SER A 137 -8.85 -7.24 9.23
CA SER A 137 -8.96 -5.80 8.95
C SER A 137 -9.39 -5.53 7.51
N LEU A 138 -8.80 -6.25 6.54
CA LEU A 138 -9.16 -6.17 5.13
C LEU A 138 -10.62 -6.62 4.88
N CYS A 139 -11.03 -7.77 5.42
CA CYS A 139 -12.42 -8.24 5.35
C CYS A 139 -13.39 -7.23 5.94
N ARG A 140 -13.06 -6.66 7.12
CA ARG A 140 -13.87 -5.65 7.78
C ARG A 140 -14.03 -4.40 6.91
N ALA A 141 -12.96 -3.92 6.27
CA ALA A 141 -13.00 -2.77 5.38
C ALA A 141 -13.92 -2.98 4.17
N LEU A 142 -14.07 -4.23 3.70
CA LEU A 142 -14.90 -4.59 2.54
C LEU A 142 -16.37 -4.87 2.89
N MET A 143 -16.76 -4.93 4.17
CA MET A 143 -18.14 -5.26 4.58
C MET A 143 -19.21 -4.30 4.05
N LYS A 144 -18.88 -3.05 3.77
CA LYS A 144 -19.82 -2.10 3.13
C LYS A 144 -19.81 -2.16 1.61
N ARG A 145 -19.00 -3.02 0.99
CA ARG A 145 -18.72 -3.02 -0.46
C ARG A 145 -18.32 -1.61 -0.93
N PRO A 146 -17.27 -1.02 -0.36
CA PRO A 146 -16.92 0.38 -0.59
C PRO A 146 -16.49 0.61 -2.03
N LYS A 147 -16.73 1.83 -2.55
CA LYS A 147 -16.20 2.26 -3.84
C LYS A 147 -14.69 2.45 -3.82
N ILE A 148 -14.15 2.87 -2.67
CA ILE A 148 -12.74 3.17 -2.49
C ILE A 148 -12.20 2.34 -1.32
N LEU A 149 -11.10 1.62 -1.56
CA LEU A 149 -10.35 0.89 -0.54
C LEU A 149 -9.01 1.61 -0.33
N LEU A 150 -8.79 2.09 0.88
CA LEU A 150 -7.54 2.73 1.31
C LEU A 150 -6.77 1.77 2.19
N MET A 151 -5.48 1.56 1.89
CA MET A 151 -4.61 0.68 2.65
C MET A 151 -3.30 1.39 2.98
N ASP A 152 -3.02 1.53 4.28
CA ASP A 152 -1.82 2.20 4.76
C ASP A 152 -0.80 1.14 5.22
N GLU A 153 0.22 0.90 4.40
CA GLU A 153 1.28 -0.10 4.60
C GLU A 153 0.77 -1.50 5.04
N PRO A 154 -0.18 -2.10 4.31
CA PRO A 154 -0.90 -3.30 4.78
C PRO A 154 -0.02 -4.55 4.90
N LEU A 155 1.20 -4.54 4.36
CA LEU A 155 2.07 -5.72 4.29
C LEU A 155 3.38 -5.55 5.08
N SER A 156 3.62 -4.38 5.68
CA SER A 156 4.92 -4.00 6.28
C SER A 156 5.33 -4.89 7.47
N ALA A 157 4.37 -5.39 8.25
CA ALA A 157 4.63 -6.17 9.46
C ALA A 157 4.63 -7.69 9.26
N LEU A 158 4.67 -8.16 8.00
CA LEU A 158 4.55 -9.58 7.66
C LEU A 158 5.87 -10.19 7.21
N ASP A 159 6.07 -11.47 7.56
CA ASP A 159 7.14 -12.26 6.98
C ASP A 159 6.94 -12.48 5.46
N PRO A 160 8.01 -12.83 4.70
CA PRO A 160 7.96 -12.93 3.24
C PRO A 160 6.89 -13.90 2.72
N HIS A 161 6.71 -15.05 3.38
CA HIS A 161 5.74 -16.06 2.93
C HIS A 161 4.30 -15.57 3.13
N MET A 162 4.00 -15.02 4.30
CA MET A 162 2.69 -14.45 4.61
C MET A 162 2.37 -13.25 3.74
N ARG A 163 3.37 -12.43 3.39
CA ARG A 163 3.26 -11.29 2.50
C ARG A 163 2.81 -11.71 1.10
N LEU A 164 3.46 -12.71 0.49
CA LEU A 164 3.07 -13.23 -0.83
C LEU A 164 1.62 -13.74 -0.84
N LYS A 165 1.22 -14.49 0.18
CA LYS A 165 -0.15 -15.00 0.28
C LYS A 165 -1.17 -13.87 0.38
N LEU A 166 -0.91 -12.85 1.22
CA LEU A 166 -1.83 -11.72 1.37
C LEU A 166 -1.90 -10.84 0.11
N GLN A 167 -0.81 -10.72 -0.66
CA GLN A 167 -0.85 -10.05 -1.96
C GLN A 167 -1.85 -10.73 -2.92
N ASP A 168 -1.85 -12.06 -3.01
CA ASP A 168 -2.78 -12.80 -3.86
C ASP A 168 -4.24 -12.66 -3.38
N GLU A 169 -4.45 -12.64 -2.07
CA GLU A 169 -5.75 -12.38 -1.47
C GLU A 169 -6.25 -10.96 -1.77
N ILE A 170 -5.39 -9.94 -1.65
CA ILE A 170 -5.71 -8.54 -2.00
C ILE A 170 -6.13 -8.43 -3.46
N LEU A 171 -5.39 -9.05 -4.40
CA LEU A 171 -5.75 -9.06 -5.82
C LEU A 171 -7.09 -9.74 -6.08
N THR A 172 -7.34 -10.85 -5.42
CA THR A 172 -8.61 -11.58 -5.54
C THR A 172 -9.78 -10.72 -5.06
N LEU A 173 -9.65 -10.10 -3.89
CA LEU A 173 -10.66 -9.22 -3.32
C LEU A 173 -10.85 -7.95 -4.17
N HIS A 174 -9.78 -7.34 -4.67
CA HIS A 174 -9.86 -6.19 -5.56
C HIS A 174 -10.67 -6.50 -6.84
N LYS A 175 -10.42 -7.66 -7.48
CA LYS A 175 -11.15 -8.12 -8.67
C LYS A 175 -12.62 -8.42 -8.36
N GLU A 176 -12.89 -9.09 -7.24
CA GLU A 176 -14.23 -9.48 -6.83
C GLU A 176 -15.10 -8.25 -6.49
N PHE A 177 -14.55 -7.31 -5.73
CA PHE A 177 -15.29 -6.13 -5.25
C PHE A 177 -15.20 -4.94 -6.20
N LYS A 178 -14.31 -4.96 -7.19
CA LYS A 178 -14.09 -3.87 -8.18
C LYS A 178 -13.90 -2.50 -7.53
N THR A 179 -13.23 -2.46 -6.38
CA THR A 179 -12.96 -1.22 -5.66
C THR A 179 -11.89 -0.40 -6.38
N THR A 180 -11.96 0.92 -6.30
CA THR A 180 -10.79 1.75 -6.58
C THR A 180 -9.87 1.68 -5.36
N THR A 181 -8.67 1.13 -5.52
CA THR A 181 -7.77 0.86 -4.41
C THR A 181 -6.59 1.82 -4.41
N ILE A 182 -6.29 2.43 -3.26
CA ILE A 182 -5.08 3.22 -3.04
C ILE A 182 -4.31 2.57 -1.90
N MET A 183 -3.11 2.08 -2.19
CA MET A 183 -2.24 1.40 -1.23
C MET A 183 -0.95 2.19 -1.05
N VAL A 184 -0.62 2.55 0.18
CA VAL A 184 0.71 3.02 0.53
C VAL A 184 1.63 1.82 0.67
N SER A 185 2.75 1.84 -0.05
CA SER A 185 3.83 0.86 0.09
C SER A 185 5.18 1.50 -0.20
N HIS A 186 6.22 0.96 0.39
CA HIS A 186 7.62 1.27 0.08
C HIS A 186 8.36 0.10 -0.58
N ASP A 187 7.69 -1.05 -0.74
CA ASP A 187 8.25 -2.26 -1.36
C ASP A 187 7.98 -2.27 -2.88
N PRO A 188 9.03 -2.19 -3.73
CA PRO A 188 8.87 -2.20 -5.18
C PRO A 188 8.17 -3.45 -5.72
N SER A 189 8.39 -4.61 -5.09
CA SER A 189 7.78 -5.87 -5.55
C SER A 189 6.27 -5.91 -5.33
N GLU A 190 5.80 -5.35 -4.20
CA GLU A 190 4.38 -5.18 -3.90
C GLU A 190 3.72 -4.25 -4.93
N MET A 191 4.34 -3.10 -5.17
CA MET A 191 3.82 -2.12 -6.14
C MET A 191 3.77 -2.70 -7.55
N TYR A 192 4.81 -3.41 -7.96
CA TYR A 192 4.88 -4.03 -9.29
C TYR A 192 3.82 -5.13 -9.48
N LYS A 193 3.58 -5.94 -8.44
CA LYS A 193 2.63 -7.06 -8.50
C LYS A 193 1.17 -6.62 -8.40
N LEU A 194 0.87 -5.64 -7.55
CA LEU A 194 -0.50 -5.29 -7.18
C LEU A 194 -1.06 -4.12 -7.98
N ALA A 195 -0.23 -3.11 -8.27
CA ALA A 195 -0.72 -1.85 -8.81
C ALA A 195 -0.78 -1.84 -10.33
N SER A 196 -1.79 -1.18 -10.88
CA SER A 196 -1.86 -0.79 -12.28
C SER A 196 -1.18 0.57 -12.55
N ARG A 197 -0.98 1.38 -11.49
CA ARG A 197 -0.39 2.71 -11.54
C ARG A 197 0.37 3.00 -10.25
N VAL A 198 1.52 3.64 -10.36
CA VAL A 198 2.35 4.07 -9.23
C VAL A 198 2.47 5.59 -9.22
N LEU A 199 2.23 6.17 -8.06
CA LEU A 199 2.43 7.59 -7.77
C LEU A 199 3.59 7.72 -6.79
N VAL A 200 4.53 8.62 -7.08
CA VAL A 200 5.63 8.93 -6.17
C VAL A 200 5.40 10.28 -5.52
N LEU A 201 5.23 10.26 -4.19
CA LEU A 201 5.03 11.45 -3.39
C LEU A 201 6.35 11.90 -2.76
N LYS A 202 6.74 13.13 -3.01
CA LYS A 202 7.91 13.78 -2.41
C LYS A 202 7.57 15.22 -2.00
N ASP A 203 7.95 15.59 -0.79
CA ASP A 203 7.75 16.94 -0.23
C ASP A 203 6.33 17.47 -0.42
N GLY A 204 5.32 16.60 -0.22
CA GLY A 204 3.91 16.94 -0.32
C GLY A 204 3.37 17.05 -1.75
N LYS A 205 4.13 16.68 -2.78
CA LYS A 205 3.72 16.74 -4.20
C LYS A 205 3.92 15.41 -4.90
N ILE A 206 3.08 15.11 -5.87
CA ILE A 206 3.28 13.99 -6.79
C ILE A 206 4.36 14.43 -7.79
N ILE A 207 5.49 13.73 -7.78
CA ILE A 207 6.65 14.02 -8.65
C ILE A 207 6.77 13.05 -9.81
N ASP A 208 6.16 11.85 -9.67
CA ASP A 208 6.16 10.83 -10.71
C ASP A 208 4.79 10.12 -10.70
N ASP A 209 4.30 9.74 -11.89
CA ASP A 209 2.99 9.13 -12.11
C ASP A 209 3.03 8.28 -13.38
N GLY A 210 2.85 6.98 -13.26
CA GLY A 210 2.93 6.09 -14.43
C GLY A 210 2.73 4.62 -14.11
N LEU A 211 3.02 3.78 -15.12
CA LEU A 211 2.97 2.33 -14.96
C LEU A 211 4.07 1.85 -14.00
N PRO A 212 3.83 0.80 -13.22
CA PRO A 212 4.84 0.25 -12.29
C PRO A 212 6.19 0.00 -12.94
N LYS A 213 6.21 -0.57 -14.15
CA LYS A 213 7.44 -0.83 -14.89
C LYS A 213 8.24 0.44 -15.22
N ASP A 214 7.57 1.53 -15.53
CA ASP A 214 8.22 2.78 -15.97
C ASP A 214 8.76 3.57 -14.77
N ILE A 215 8.09 3.46 -13.61
CA ILE A 215 8.49 4.13 -12.38
C ILE A 215 9.55 3.34 -11.60
N LEU A 216 9.36 2.01 -11.48
CA LEU A 216 10.19 1.17 -10.62
C LEU A 216 11.44 0.64 -11.33
N LEU A 217 11.33 0.41 -12.66
CA LEU A 217 12.44 -0.05 -13.47
C LEU A 217 13.01 1.16 -14.22
N LYS A 218 13.75 2.03 -13.56
CA LYS A 218 14.42 3.18 -14.21
C LYS A 218 15.52 2.68 -15.15
N THR A 219 15.11 2.20 -16.32
CA THR A 219 16.01 1.87 -17.43
C THR A 219 16.32 3.11 -18.25
N GLN A 220 17.07 4.05 -17.68
CA GLN A 220 17.78 5.04 -18.50
C GLN A 220 19.09 4.41 -18.98
N GLY A 221 19.09 3.97 -20.25
CA GLY A 221 20.25 3.34 -20.86
C GLY A 221 20.35 1.84 -20.53
N SER A 222 21.10 1.09 -21.29
CA SER A 222 21.29 -0.36 -21.33
C SER A 222 21.69 -1.08 -20.02
N GLN A 223 21.32 -0.61 -18.85
CA GLN A 223 21.57 -1.25 -17.56
C GLN A 223 20.36 -2.09 -17.16
N LYS A 224 20.57 -3.39 -17.18
CA LYS A 224 19.66 -4.43 -16.71
C LYS A 224 19.64 -4.39 -15.18
N PHE A 225 18.67 -3.79 -14.53
CA PHE A 225 18.44 -3.75 -13.09
C PHE A 225 19.56 -3.02 -12.30
N SER A 226 19.21 -2.02 -11.49
CA SER A 226 20.06 -1.50 -10.44
C SER A 226 19.44 -1.76 -9.09
N PHE A 227 20.13 -2.50 -8.24
CA PHE A 227 19.83 -2.61 -6.83
C PHE A 227 20.92 -1.86 -6.08
N GLU A 228 20.54 -1.07 -5.07
CA GLU A 228 21.51 -0.59 -4.10
C GLU A 228 21.75 -1.69 -3.08
N GLY A 229 23.00 -2.10 -2.93
CA GLY A 229 23.40 -3.13 -1.99
C GLY A 229 24.82 -2.87 -1.48
N GLU A 230 25.14 -3.46 -0.34
CA GLU A 230 26.47 -3.43 0.24
C GLU A 230 27.30 -4.59 -0.34
N LEU A 231 28.46 -4.27 -0.94
CA LEU A 231 29.39 -5.28 -1.40
C LEU A 231 30.08 -5.90 -0.18
N LEU A 232 29.85 -7.21 0.02
CA LEU A 232 30.43 -7.95 1.14
C LEU A 232 31.74 -8.62 0.80
N ASP A 233 31.85 -9.18 -0.44
CA ASP A 233 33.04 -9.93 -0.87
C ASP A 233 33.08 -10.06 -2.39
N ILE A 234 34.27 -10.37 -2.93
CA ILE A 234 34.45 -10.75 -4.35
C ILE A 234 35.21 -12.08 -4.39
N ILE A 235 34.56 -13.13 -4.85
CA ILE A 235 35.10 -14.48 -4.94
C ILE A 235 35.46 -14.76 -6.40
N LYS A 236 36.69 -15.23 -6.66
CA LYS A 236 37.10 -15.68 -7.96
C LYS A 236 36.90 -17.20 -8.10
N VAL A 237 36.06 -17.61 -9.05
CA VAL A 237 35.78 -19.00 -9.37
C VAL A 237 36.16 -19.23 -10.81
N ASP A 238 37.27 -19.93 -11.04
CA ASP A 238 37.87 -20.18 -12.37
C ASP A 238 38.10 -18.86 -13.13
N VAL A 239 37.30 -18.63 -14.19
CA VAL A 239 37.42 -17.47 -15.10
C VAL A 239 36.43 -16.36 -14.81
N ILE A 240 35.54 -16.54 -13.82
CA ILE A 240 34.51 -15.56 -13.44
C ILE A 240 34.76 -15.01 -12.06
N ASN A 241 34.37 -13.75 -11.84
CA ASN A 241 34.29 -13.19 -10.51
C ASN A 241 32.81 -13.14 -10.08
N ILE A 242 32.57 -13.44 -8.79
CA ILE A 242 31.26 -13.40 -8.17
C ILE A 242 31.32 -12.35 -7.04
N ALA A 243 30.56 -11.30 -7.19
CA ALA A 243 30.35 -10.33 -6.13
C ALA A 243 29.26 -10.84 -5.18
N ILE A 244 29.54 -10.87 -3.89
CA ILE A 244 28.59 -11.18 -2.83
C ILE A 244 28.02 -9.85 -2.33
N VAL A 245 26.75 -9.62 -2.55
CA VAL A 245 26.08 -8.34 -2.28
C VAL A 245 24.93 -8.53 -1.31
N ALA A 246 24.92 -7.76 -0.22
CA ALA A 246 23.75 -7.66 0.65
C ALA A 246 22.75 -6.65 0.09
N ILE A 247 21.54 -7.10 -0.21
CA ILE A 247 20.41 -6.26 -0.65
C ILE A 247 19.31 -6.40 0.39
N GLY A 248 19.16 -5.40 1.25
CA GLY A 248 18.26 -5.47 2.40
C GLY A 248 18.63 -6.62 3.34
N GLN A 249 17.78 -7.64 3.48
CA GLN A 249 18.03 -8.82 4.33
C GLN A 249 18.48 -10.07 3.54
N GLN A 250 18.78 -9.92 2.25
CA GLN A 250 19.19 -11.04 1.39
C GLN A 250 20.62 -10.87 0.95
N ILE A 251 21.33 -12.00 0.83
CA ILE A 251 22.63 -12.06 0.20
C ILE A 251 22.42 -12.65 -1.19
N VAL A 252 22.90 -11.96 -2.22
CA VAL A 252 22.84 -12.38 -3.62
C VAL A 252 24.23 -12.50 -4.21
N GLU A 253 24.39 -13.48 -5.10
CA GLU A 253 25.60 -13.68 -5.89
C GLU A 253 25.40 -13.04 -7.26
N VAL A 254 26.31 -12.16 -7.67
CA VAL A 254 26.27 -11.47 -8.95
C VAL A 254 27.54 -11.79 -9.72
N VAL A 255 27.39 -12.39 -10.90
CA VAL A 255 28.53 -12.61 -11.79
C VAL A 255 28.96 -11.28 -12.38
N ILE A 256 30.23 -10.92 -12.17
CA ILE A 256 30.82 -9.67 -12.65
C ILE A 256 32.03 -9.92 -13.53
N SER A 257 32.32 -9.00 -14.43
CA SER A 257 33.51 -9.04 -15.27
C SER A 257 34.78 -8.73 -14.48
N ASN A 258 35.95 -9.09 -15.04
CA ASN A 258 37.24 -8.72 -14.44
C ASN A 258 37.44 -7.20 -14.31
N ILE A 259 36.88 -6.42 -15.23
CA ILE A 259 36.97 -4.96 -15.21
C ILE A 259 36.11 -4.40 -14.06
N GLU A 260 34.91 -4.94 -13.89
CA GLU A 260 34.02 -4.53 -12.79
C GLU A 260 34.61 -4.90 -11.43
N ALA A 261 35.18 -6.10 -11.29
CA ALA A 261 35.84 -6.55 -10.06
C ALA A 261 37.03 -5.67 -9.65
N GLN A 262 37.78 -5.13 -10.62
CA GLN A 262 38.89 -4.20 -10.33
C GLN A 262 38.44 -2.81 -9.91
N ASN A 263 37.23 -2.40 -10.29
CA ASN A 263 36.68 -1.08 -9.99
C ASN A 263 35.83 -1.04 -8.71
N LEU A 264 35.50 -2.20 -8.15
CA LEU A 264 34.75 -2.31 -6.89
C LEU A 264 35.74 -2.29 -5.72
N ILE A 265 35.46 -1.44 -4.73
CA ILE A 265 36.21 -1.33 -3.46
C ILE A 265 35.31 -1.95 -2.38
N ILE A 266 35.89 -2.91 -1.63
CA ILE A 266 35.23 -3.52 -0.46
C ILE A 266 35.37 -2.60 0.76
#